data_404cf60072cbd3d0a2164198b4b93fa8
#
_entry.id   404cf60072cbd3d0a2164198b4b93fa8
#
_cell.length_a   1.000
_cell.length_b   1.000
_cell.length_c   1.000
_cell.angle_alpha   90.00
_cell.angle_beta   90.00
_cell.angle_gamma   90.00
#
_symmetry.space_group_name_H-M   'P 1'
#
loop_
_entity.id
_entity.type
_entity.pdbx_description
1 polymer ?
#
loop_
_entity_poly.entity_id
_entity_poly.type
_entity_poly.pdbx_seq_one_letter_code
_entity_poly.pdbx_strand_id
1 'polypeptide(L)'
;MTKKILLVDDEPDVTFTIKNILEDNGFQVDTFNDSTTALKSYKSNYYDLVILDIKMPKMDGFELYNKIKEKDPKAKICFLTATEIYYEKFRKLRTGLGKTIDEDYFIQKPINIEDLIKKLTFIMNNKNDE
;
A
#
# COMPACT_ATOMS: atom_id res chain seq x y z
N MET A 1 17.39 0.96 12.03
CA MET A 1 16.07 1.13 12.63
C MET A 1 15.04 0.31 11.89
N THR A 2 14.08 -0.20 12.63
CA THR A 2 13.03 -1.04 12.04
C THR A 2 12.05 -0.18 11.25
N LYS A 3 11.80 -0.57 10.00
CA LYS A 3 10.82 0.10 9.18
C LYS A 3 9.43 -0.42 9.51
N LYS A 4 8.47 0.48 9.55
CA LYS A 4 7.09 0.18 9.93
C LYS A 4 6.18 0.27 8.71
N ILE A 5 5.42 -0.79 8.47
CA ILE A 5 4.56 -0.92 7.30
C ILE A 5 3.12 -1.11 7.74
N LEU A 6 2.22 -0.40 7.09
CA LEU A 6 0.78 -0.63 7.22
C LEU A 6 0.33 -1.42 5.99
N LEU A 7 -0.38 -2.50 6.20
CA LEU A 7 -0.87 -3.36 5.11
C LEU A 7 -2.38 -3.50 5.23
N VAL A 8 -3.10 -3.12 4.19
CA VAL A 8 -4.57 -3.21 4.17
C VAL A 8 -5.01 -4.03 2.98
N ASP A 9 -5.70 -5.14 3.24
CA ASP A 9 -6.24 -6.03 2.22
C ASP A 9 -7.41 -6.76 2.86
N ASP A 10 -8.55 -6.82 2.16
CA ASP A 10 -9.74 -7.42 2.74
C ASP A 10 -9.68 -8.96 2.85
N GLU A 11 -8.64 -9.57 2.32
CA GLU A 11 -8.45 -11.01 2.41
C GLU A 11 -7.47 -11.35 3.54
N PRO A 12 -7.95 -11.95 4.64
CA PRO A 12 -7.06 -12.26 5.78
C PRO A 12 -5.87 -13.15 5.43
N ASP A 13 -6.06 -14.07 4.49
CA ASP A 13 -4.96 -14.96 4.08
C ASP A 13 -3.83 -14.16 3.45
N VAL A 14 -4.17 -13.13 2.68
CA VAL A 14 -3.17 -12.29 2.02
C VAL A 14 -2.40 -11.49 3.05
N THR A 15 -3.10 -10.84 3.98
CA THR A 15 -2.40 -10.04 5.00
C THR A 15 -1.54 -10.92 5.88
N PHE A 16 -2.02 -12.09 6.23
CA PHE A 16 -1.25 -13.03 7.06
C PHE A 16 0.05 -13.43 6.36
N THR A 17 -0.05 -13.82 5.10
CA THR A 17 1.11 -14.28 4.33
C THR A 17 2.13 -13.16 4.14
N ILE A 18 1.66 -12.00 3.72
CA ILE A 18 2.58 -10.87 3.46
C ILE A 18 3.21 -10.38 4.76
N LYS A 19 2.43 -10.31 5.83
CA LYS A 19 2.97 -9.90 7.12
C LYS A 19 4.12 -10.82 7.55
N ASN A 20 3.92 -12.13 7.43
CA ASN A 20 4.97 -13.07 7.82
C ASN A 20 6.22 -12.91 6.97
N ILE A 21 6.06 -12.73 5.67
CA ILE A 21 7.19 -12.51 4.78
C ILE A 21 7.96 -11.25 5.18
N LEU A 22 7.25 -10.17 5.42
CA LEU A 22 7.88 -8.90 5.73
C LEU A 22 8.54 -8.93 7.10
N GLU A 23 7.89 -9.53 8.08
CA GLU A 23 8.49 -9.63 9.41
C GLU A 23 9.73 -10.50 9.39
N ASP A 24 9.74 -11.55 8.59
CA ASP A 24 10.95 -12.39 8.42
C ASP A 24 12.09 -11.58 7.80
N ASN A 25 11.77 -10.50 7.11
CA ASN A 25 12.78 -9.64 6.50
C ASN A 25 13.07 -8.38 7.32
N GLY A 26 12.64 -8.36 8.57
CA GLY A 26 13.02 -7.32 9.49
C GLY A 26 12.09 -6.11 9.58
N PHE A 27 10.92 -6.18 8.93
CA PHE A 27 9.94 -5.11 9.00
C PHE A 27 8.97 -5.33 10.16
N GLN A 28 8.37 -4.25 10.63
CA GLN A 28 7.29 -4.30 11.59
C GLN A 28 6.02 -3.99 10.83
N VAL A 29 4.99 -4.85 10.93
CA VAL A 29 3.82 -4.73 10.07
C VAL A 29 2.53 -4.72 10.89
N ASP A 30 1.72 -3.69 10.68
CA ASP A 30 0.35 -3.64 11.18
C ASP A 30 -0.57 -3.98 10.02
N THR A 31 -1.56 -4.85 10.25
CA THR A 31 -2.47 -5.27 9.19
C THR A 31 -3.91 -4.93 9.53
N PHE A 32 -4.68 -4.63 8.50
CA PHE A 32 -6.12 -4.43 8.62
C PHE A 32 -6.80 -5.10 7.43
N ASN A 33 -7.96 -5.68 7.68
CA ASN A 33 -8.74 -6.31 6.62
C ASN A 33 -9.98 -5.50 6.25
N ASP A 34 -10.06 -4.29 6.74
CA ASP A 34 -11.17 -3.38 6.48
C ASP A 34 -10.64 -1.97 6.33
N SER A 35 -11.00 -1.32 5.22
CA SER A 35 -10.45 0.00 4.91
C SER A 35 -10.90 1.07 5.88
N THR A 36 -12.15 1.02 6.35
CA THR A 36 -12.63 2.05 7.28
C THR A 36 -11.93 1.95 8.63
N THR A 37 -11.70 0.72 9.11
CA THR A 37 -10.98 0.51 10.36
C THR A 37 -9.52 0.97 10.20
N ALA A 38 -8.92 0.66 9.06
CA ALA A 38 -7.55 1.09 8.80
C ALA A 38 -7.43 2.60 8.85
N LEU A 39 -8.37 3.30 8.24
CA LEU A 39 -8.35 4.76 8.24
C LEU A 39 -8.50 5.34 9.63
N LYS A 40 -9.41 4.78 10.42
CA LYS A 40 -9.60 5.25 11.80
C LYS A 40 -8.37 5.04 12.65
N SER A 41 -7.63 3.96 12.39
CA SER A 41 -6.46 3.61 13.18
C SER A 41 -5.17 4.19 12.62
N TYR A 42 -5.23 4.89 11.50
CA TYR A 42 -4.04 5.41 10.84
C TYR A 42 -3.34 6.44 11.74
N LYS A 43 -2.02 6.30 11.84
CA LYS A 43 -1.18 7.21 12.62
C LYS A 43 -0.28 7.98 11.68
N SER A 44 -0.48 9.29 11.61
CA SER A 44 0.33 10.16 10.75
C SER A 44 1.79 10.16 11.19
N ASN A 45 2.68 10.17 10.23
CA ASN A 45 4.13 10.20 10.46
C ASN A 45 4.64 8.98 11.22
N TYR A 46 3.90 7.89 11.19
CA TYR A 46 4.28 6.69 11.93
C TYR A 46 4.81 5.59 10.99
N TYR A 47 4.17 5.42 9.84
CA TYR A 47 4.54 4.35 8.92
C TYR A 47 5.55 4.81 7.89
N ASP A 48 6.51 3.95 7.59
CA ASP A 48 7.48 4.21 6.52
C ASP A 48 6.89 3.87 5.17
N LEU A 49 5.88 3.00 5.13
CA LEU A 49 5.23 2.61 3.90
C LEU A 49 3.83 2.10 4.19
N VAL A 50 2.91 2.40 3.29
CA VAL A 50 1.54 1.89 3.34
C VAL A 50 1.30 1.05 2.09
N ILE A 51 0.77 -0.16 2.26
CA ILE A 51 0.45 -1.06 1.16
C ILE A 51 -1.05 -1.26 1.17
N LEU A 52 -1.72 -0.92 0.08
CA LEU A 52 -3.18 -0.99 -0.02
C LEU A 52 -3.60 -1.91 -1.14
N ASP A 53 -4.51 -2.83 -0.83
CA ASP A 53 -5.24 -3.54 -1.88
C ASP A 53 -6.16 -2.55 -2.57
N ILE A 54 -6.37 -2.75 -3.87
CA ILE A 54 -7.20 -1.82 -4.65
C ILE A 54 -8.67 -2.11 -4.47
N LYS A 55 -9.05 -3.38 -4.63
CA LYS A 55 -10.47 -3.75 -4.65
C LYS A 55 -10.92 -4.22 -3.27
N MET A 56 -11.55 -3.33 -2.54
CA MET A 56 -12.08 -3.64 -1.21
C MET A 56 -13.50 -3.13 -1.11
N PRO A 57 -14.34 -3.80 -0.29
CA PRO A 57 -15.71 -3.31 -0.08
C PRO A 57 -15.72 -1.98 0.67
N LYS A 58 -16.80 -1.24 0.52
CA LYS A 58 -17.07 0.04 1.20
C LYS A 58 -16.18 1.16 0.74
N MET A 59 -14.87 1.02 0.87
CA MET A 59 -13.92 2.06 0.48
C MET A 59 -12.76 1.35 -0.22
N ASP A 60 -12.58 1.61 -1.51
CA ASP A 60 -11.52 0.95 -2.26
C ASP A 60 -10.15 1.59 -1.97
N GLY A 61 -9.12 0.99 -2.55
CA GLY A 61 -7.76 1.45 -2.28
C GLY A 61 -7.50 2.88 -2.70
N PHE A 62 -8.15 3.34 -3.77
CA PHE A 62 -7.98 4.72 -4.22
C PHE A 62 -8.58 5.72 -3.24
N GLU A 63 -9.79 5.42 -2.76
CA GLU A 63 -10.41 6.30 -1.78
C GLU A 63 -9.59 6.35 -0.52
N LEU A 64 -9.12 5.18 -0.08
CA LEU A 64 -8.30 5.12 1.12
C LEU A 64 -6.99 5.88 0.92
N TYR A 65 -6.37 5.74 -0.24
CA TYR A 65 -5.17 6.50 -0.59
C TYR A 65 -5.41 8.00 -0.42
N ASN A 66 -6.49 8.51 -1.01
CA ASN A 66 -6.77 9.93 -0.94
C ASN A 66 -7.00 10.39 0.50
N LYS A 67 -7.71 9.60 1.28
CA LYS A 67 -8.00 9.98 2.66
C LYS A 67 -6.76 9.93 3.54
N ILE A 68 -5.88 8.96 3.30
CA ILE A 68 -4.61 8.91 4.04
C ILE A 68 -3.75 10.11 3.66
N LYS A 69 -3.69 10.47 2.37
CA LYS A 69 -2.90 11.62 1.93
C LYS A 69 -3.43 12.93 2.50
N GLU A 70 -4.73 13.02 2.75
CA GLU A 70 -5.28 14.20 3.40
C GLU A 70 -4.74 14.36 4.83
N LYS A 71 -4.61 13.25 5.54
CA LYS A 71 -4.10 13.25 6.91
C LYS A 71 -2.58 13.36 6.96
N ASP A 72 -1.92 12.81 5.97
CA ASP A 72 -0.47 12.63 5.99
C ASP A 72 0.06 12.78 4.56
N PRO A 73 0.26 14.02 4.11
CA PRO A 73 0.65 14.26 2.71
C PRO A 73 1.96 13.61 2.30
N LYS A 74 2.82 13.30 3.25
CA LYS A 74 4.12 12.68 2.95
C LYS A 74 4.08 11.16 3.01
N ALA A 75 2.93 10.56 3.26
CA ALA A 75 2.83 9.11 3.33
C ALA A 75 3.25 8.49 2.00
N LYS A 76 4.07 7.45 2.10
CA LYS A 76 4.46 6.67 0.92
C LYS A 76 3.51 5.51 0.82
N ILE A 77 2.83 5.41 -0.31
CA ILE A 77 1.76 4.43 -0.47
C ILE A 77 1.96 3.66 -1.77
N CYS A 78 1.86 2.34 -1.72
CA CYS A 78 1.83 1.52 -2.92
C CYS A 78 0.61 0.63 -2.89
N PHE A 79 0.30 0.01 -4.03
CA PHE A 79 -0.92 -0.75 -4.21
C PHE A 79 -0.64 -2.20 -4.53
N LEU A 80 -1.49 -3.08 -4.03
CA LEU A 80 -1.55 -4.46 -4.50
C LEU A 80 -2.68 -4.58 -5.50
N THR A 81 -2.44 -5.26 -6.61
CA THR A 81 -3.49 -5.43 -7.62
C THR A 81 -3.55 -6.89 -8.06
N ALA A 82 -4.76 -7.39 -8.19
CA ALA A 82 -4.98 -8.80 -8.55
C ALA A 82 -4.84 -9.06 -10.03
N THR A 83 -5.09 -8.05 -10.86
CA THR A 83 -5.09 -8.25 -12.31
C THR A 83 -4.50 -7.06 -13.03
N GLU A 84 -4.01 -7.32 -14.26
CA GLU A 84 -3.52 -6.26 -15.12
C GLU A 84 -4.62 -5.28 -15.50
N ILE A 85 -5.85 -5.75 -15.58
CA ILE A 85 -6.97 -4.90 -15.95
C ILE A 85 -7.12 -3.77 -14.94
N TYR A 86 -7.08 -4.11 -13.65
CA TYR A 86 -7.14 -3.08 -12.63
C TYR A 86 -5.94 -2.16 -12.69
N TYR A 87 -4.76 -2.73 -12.90
CA TYR A 87 -3.55 -1.97 -13.00
C TYR A 87 -3.64 -0.93 -14.11
N GLU A 88 -4.07 -1.36 -15.32
CA GLU A 88 -4.20 -0.44 -16.44
C GLU A 88 -5.23 0.65 -16.17
N LYS A 89 -6.35 0.26 -15.59
CA LYS A 89 -7.40 1.21 -15.28
C LYS A 89 -6.91 2.26 -14.30
N PHE A 90 -6.20 1.83 -13.28
CA PHE A 90 -5.74 2.74 -12.25
C PHE A 90 -4.63 3.65 -12.70
N ARG A 91 -3.81 3.19 -13.64
CA ARG A 91 -2.78 4.05 -14.19
C ARG A 91 -3.36 5.29 -14.86
N LYS A 92 -4.57 5.17 -15.39
CA LYS A 92 -5.22 6.26 -16.10
C LYS A 92 -6.00 7.18 -15.19
N LEU A 93 -6.24 6.77 -13.96
CA LEU A 93 -7.00 7.59 -13.03
C LEU A 93 -6.05 8.55 -12.33
N ARG A 94 -6.63 9.64 -11.89
CA ARG A 94 -5.86 10.63 -11.14
C ARG A 94 -6.20 10.53 -9.67
N THR A 95 -5.21 10.80 -8.85
CA THR A 95 -5.45 10.92 -7.42
C THR A 95 -6.22 12.19 -7.15
N GLY A 96 -6.66 12.36 -5.90
CA GLY A 96 -7.30 13.60 -5.50
C GLY A 96 -6.42 14.83 -5.66
N LEU A 97 -5.11 14.61 -5.82
CA LEU A 97 -4.17 15.70 -6.03
C LEU A 97 -3.94 16.00 -7.51
N GLY A 98 -4.65 15.31 -8.39
CA GLY A 98 -4.53 15.52 -9.83
C GLY A 98 -3.33 14.85 -10.48
N LYS A 99 -2.67 13.97 -9.76
CA LYS A 99 -1.50 13.24 -10.27
C LYS A 99 -1.86 11.80 -10.60
N THR A 100 -1.18 11.24 -11.61
CA THR A 100 -1.28 9.80 -11.85
C THR A 100 -0.29 9.10 -10.94
N ILE A 101 -0.60 7.85 -10.59
CA ILE A 101 0.26 7.07 -9.74
C ILE A 101 1.24 6.30 -10.62
N ASP A 102 2.54 6.42 -10.30
CA ASP A 102 3.60 5.76 -11.06
C ASP A 102 3.45 4.25 -10.97
N GLU A 103 3.75 3.57 -12.09
CA GLU A 103 3.61 2.11 -12.12
C GLU A 103 4.54 1.40 -11.14
N ASP A 104 5.63 2.04 -10.73
CA ASP A 104 6.52 1.45 -9.74
C ASP A 104 5.85 1.31 -8.37
N TYR A 105 4.73 1.95 -8.18
CA TYR A 105 3.99 1.90 -6.93
C TYR A 105 2.87 0.85 -6.95
N PHE A 106 2.85 0.00 -7.99
CA PHE A 106 1.91 -1.10 -8.08
C PHE A 106 2.63 -2.43 -7.96
N ILE A 107 2.09 -3.33 -7.14
CA ILE A 107 2.62 -4.66 -6.95
C ILE A 107 1.54 -5.65 -7.36
N GLN A 108 1.84 -6.50 -8.32
CA GLN A 108 0.85 -7.43 -8.85
C GLN A 108 0.84 -8.73 -8.08
N LYS A 109 -0.35 -9.23 -7.80
CA LYS A 109 -0.54 -10.57 -7.25
C LYS A 109 -0.52 -11.59 -8.40
N PRO A 110 -0.06 -12.82 -8.19
CA PRO A 110 0.47 -13.36 -6.94
C PRO A 110 1.84 -12.78 -6.61
N ILE A 111 2.14 -12.70 -5.33
CA ILE A 111 3.31 -12.01 -4.86
C ILE A 111 4.57 -12.87 -5.02
N ASN A 112 5.58 -12.30 -5.66
CA ASN A 112 6.92 -12.89 -5.68
C ASN A 112 7.71 -12.20 -4.57
N ILE A 113 8.29 -12.97 -3.66
CA ILE A 113 8.93 -12.43 -2.46
C ILE A 113 10.08 -11.48 -2.81
N GLU A 114 10.92 -11.88 -3.75
CA GLU A 114 12.07 -11.05 -4.13
C GLU A 114 11.61 -9.73 -4.75
N ASP A 115 10.61 -9.80 -5.63
CA ASP A 115 10.08 -8.59 -6.25
C ASP A 115 9.44 -7.68 -5.22
N LEU A 116 8.71 -8.27 -4.27
CA LEU A 116 8.08 -7.49 -3.23
C LEU A 116 9.12 -6.70 -2.44
N ILE A 117 10.15 -7.39 -1.95
CA ILE A 117 11.18 -6.74 -1.15
C ILE A 117 11.91 -5.66 -1.95
N LYS A 118 12.23 -5.94 -3.20
CA LYS A 118 12.90 -4.96 -4.05
C LYS A 118 12.05 -3.72 -4.25
N LYS A 119 10.77 -3.89 -4.54
CA LYS A 119 9.89 -2.74 -4.77
C LYS A 119 9.68 -1.94 -3.50
N LEU A 120 9.48 -2.60 -2.36
CA LEU A 120 9.30 -1.88 -1.12
C LEU A 120 10.55 -1.09 -0.75
N THR A 121 11.71 -1.70 -0.92
CA THR A 121 12.97 -1.01 -0.63
C THR A 121 13.14 0.21 -1.53
N PHE A 122 12.84 0.05 -2.83
CA PHE A 122 12.92 1.16 -3.76
C PHE A 122 12.00 2.31 -3.35
N ILE A 123 10.75 1.99 -3.02
CA ILE A 123 9.78 3.02 -2.66
C ILE A 123 10.18 3.73 -1.37
N MET A 124 10.61 2.97 -0.37
CA MET A 124 10.97 3.58 0.91
C MET A 124 12.21 4.45 0.82
N ASN A 125 13.10 4.16 -0.13
CA ASN A 125 14.32 4.95 -0.31
C ASN A 125 14.16 6.07 -1.31
N ASN A 126 13.01 6.16 -1.99
CA ASN A 126 12.77 7.20 -2.98
C ASN A 126 12.35 8.48 -2.29
N LYS A 127 13.17 9.51 -2.38
CA LYS A 127 12.92 10.78 -1.72
C LYS A 127 12.01 11.70 -2.50
N ASN A 128 11.74 11.36 -3.75
CA ASN A 128 10.96 12.21 -4.64
C ASN A 128 9.62 11.61 -5.00
N ASP A 129 9.04 10.86 -4.11
CA ASP A 129 7.85 10.10 -4.39
C ASP A 129 6.59 10.95 -4.44
N GLU A 130 6.72 12.17 -4.50
CA GLU A 130 5.56 13.01 -4.59
C GLU A 130 5.57 13.85 -5.74
#